data_536458d32db81859463660567f4ed17d
#
_entry.id   536458d32db81859463660567f4ed17d
#
_cell.length_a   1.000
_cell.length_b   1.000
_cell.length_c   1.000
_cell.angle_alpha   90.00
_cell.angle_beta   90.00
_cell.angle_gamma   90.00
#
_symmetry.space_group_name_H-M   'P 1'
#
loop_
_entity.id
_entity.type
_entity.pdbx_description
1 polymer ?
#
loop_
_entity_poly.entity_id
_entity_poly.type
_entity_poly.pdbx_seq_one_letter_code
_entity_poly.pdbx_strand_id
1 'polypeptide(L)'
;MQVKHQKVSIITDDGKSVEATAPIVISASRRTDIPAFYSKWFINRLRKGYCVLYNPFNQKPSYVSFKKTRVVVFWTKNPKPLIPFLCELEDRSIHYYFQFTLNDYEKENFEPNIPKIQERIETFKQLSEKIGKEKVIWRFDPLIQTKDVGIEELLRRVEYVGNQLKGYTEKLVFSFADIENYRKVADNLRREKIDYIDFNDRSMFQFAKALFVLNKNWKLKLATCAESIDLEQLEIEHNSCIDGELIKRIFYDDKDLLHFLTFGKTTTNDTLFPSDTPEKSINLKDPNQRKYCGCTISKDIGIYNTCLHFCK
;
A
#
# COMPACT_ATOMS: atom_id res chain seq x y z
N MET A 1 -15.21 4.28 19.98
CA MET A 1 -14.47 3.11 20.55
C MET A 1 -13.39 2.71 19.55
N GLN A 2 -12.13 2.59 19.97
CA GLN A 2 -11.04 2.23 19.05
C GLN A 2 -11.05 0.71 18.85
N VAL A 3 -11.14 0.26 17.58
CA VAL A 3 -11.07 -1.16 17.23
C VAL A 3 -9.66 -1.67 17.48
N LYS A 4 -9.55 -2.76 18.23
CA LYS A 4 -8.27 -3.43 18.51
C LYS A 4 -8.23 -4.76 17.75
N HIS A 5 -7.05 -5.13 17.29
CA HIS A 5 -6.85 -6.47 16.73
C HIS A 5 -7.09 -7.54 17.81
N GLN A 6 -7.74 -8.62 17.42
CA GLN A 6 -7.93 -9.78 18.31
C GLN A 6 -6.58 -10.41 18.65
N LYS A 7 -6.55 -11.13 19.78
CA LYS A 7 -5.43 -11.93 20.23
C LYS A 7 -5.78 -13.41 20.13
N VAL A 8 -4.81 -14.22 19.76
CA VAL A 8 -4.93 -15.68 19.69
C VAL A 8 -3.68 -16.34 20.23
N SER A 9 -3.82 -17.53 20.80
CA SER A 9 -2.66 -18.36 21.14
C SER A 9 -2.14 -19.06 19.90
N ILE A 10 -0.82 -19.10 19.72
CA ILE A 10 -0.10 -19.82 18.68
C ILE A 10 1.00 -20.66 19.29
N ILE A 11 1.41 -21.72 18.59
CA ILE A 11 2.62 -22.47 18.90
C ILE A 11 3.72 -22.01 17.96
N THR A 12 4.84 -21.59 18.50
CA THR A 12 6.01 -21.14 17.75
C THR A 12 6.84 -22.31 17.22
N ASP A 13 7.78 -22.03 16.30
CA ASP A 13 8.63 -23.07 15.70
C ASP A 13 9.49 -23.82 16.76
N ASP A 14 9.75 -23.22 17.92
CA ASP A 14 10.44 -23.82 19.08
C ASP A 14 9.48 -24.46 20.11
N GLY A 15 8.20 -24.65 19.75
CA GLY A 15 7.20 -25.35 20.56
C GLY A 15 6.57 -24.54 21.71
N LYS A 16 6.87 -23.25 21.82
CA LYS A 16 6.31 -22.40 22.88
C LYS A 16 4.91 -21.91 22.53
N SER A 17 4.02 -21.91 23.52
CA SER A 17 2.73 -21.24 23.41
C SER A 17 2.87 -19.74 23.73
N VAL A 18 2.51 -18.88 22.77
CA VAL A 18 2.60 -17.42 22.92
C VAL A 18 1.33 -16.75 22.41
N GLU A 19 1.06 -15.56 22.95
CA GLU A 19 -0.03 -14.71 22.44
C GLU A 19 0.42 -13.97 21.18
N ALA A 20 -0.39 -14.04 20.12
CA ALA A 20 -0.18 -13.34 18.86
C ALA A 20 -1.34 -12.40 18.53
N THR A 21 -1.03 -11.28 17.90
CA THR A 21 -2.04 -10.40 17.28
C THR A 21 -2.58 -11.07 16.02
N ALA A 22 -3.90 -11.17 15.86
CA ALA A 22 -4.57 -11.76 14.71
C ALA A 22 -5.38 -10.71 13.93
N PRO A 23 -4.75 -9.95 13.02
CA PRO A 23 -5.41 -8.92 12.25
C PRO A 23 -6.28 -9.51 11.12
N ILE A 24 -7.38 -8.83 10.80
CA ILE A 24 -8.18 -9.11 9.61
C ILE A 24 -7.48 -8.59 8.35
N VAL A 25 -6.90 -7.39 8.44
CA VAL A 25 -6.18 -6.74 7.33
C VAL A 25 -4.70 -6.64 7.67
N ILE A 26 -3.87 -7.14 6.76
CA ILE A 26 -2.40 -7.07 6.84
C ILE A 26 -1.87 -6.09 5.79
N SER A 27 -0.90 -5.28 6.19
CA SER A 27 -0.04 -4.48 5.31
C SER A 27 1.29 -5.21 5.09
N ALA A 28 1.59 -5.58 3.84
CA ALA A 28 2.81 -6.32 3.47
C ALA A 28 3.60 -5.58 2.37
N SER A 29 4.33 -4.50 2.59
CA SER A 29 4.46 -3.68 3.78
C SER A 29 4.78 -2.24 3.36
N ARG A 30 4.48 -1.26 4.20
CA ARG A 30 4.91 0.14 3.99
C ARG A 30 6.39 0.38 4.35
N ARG A 31 7.05 -0.61 4.96
CA ARG A 31 8.41 -0.48 5.54
C ARG A 31 9.48 -1.15 4.71
N THR A 32 9.08 -2.14 3.90
CA THR A 32 9.97 -2.90 3.04
C THR A 32 9.17 -3.52 1.89
N ASP A 33 9.83 -3.83 0.79
CA ASP A 33 9.18 -4.47 -0.35
C ASP A 33 9.21 -6.00 -0.18
N ILE A 34 8.17 -6.52 0.48
CA ILE A 34 8.03 -7.98 0.71
C ILE A 34 7.87 -8.73 -0.61
N PRO A 35 7.02 -8.30 -1.57
CA PRO A 35 6.92 -8.95 -2.86
C PRO A 35 8.23 -9.06 -3.63
N ALA A 36 9.06 -8.02 -3.60
CA ALA A 36 10.31 -8.01 -4.36
C ALA A 36 11.40 -8.89 -3.75
N PHE A 37 11.58 -8.84 -2.42
CA PHE A 37 12.77 -9.41 -1.77
C PHE A 37 12.48 -10.55 -0.81
N TYR A 38 11.26 -10.65 -0.30
CA TYR A 38 10.89 -11.53 0.80
C TYR A 38 9.70 -12.44 0.49
N SER A 39 9.39 -12.67 -0.80
CA SER A 39 8.26 -13.52 -1.22
C SER A 39 8.34 -14.93 -0.62
N LYS A 40 9.50 -15.59 -0.68
CA LYS A 40 9.70 -16.93 -0.12
C LYS A 40 9.56 -16.93 1.41
N TRP A 41 10.08 -15.90 2.08
CA TRP A 41 9.88 -15.73 3.53
C TRP A 41 8.40 -15.56 3.88
N PHE A 42 7.70 -14.68 3.17
CA PHE A 42 6.28 -14.43 3.39
C PHE A 42 5.45 -15.71 3.24
N ILE A 43 5.65 -16.46 2.17
CA ILE A 43 4.95 -17.72 1.92
C ILE A 43 5.28 -18.77 2.99
N ASN A 44 6.55 -18.87 3.39
CA ASN A 44 6.93 -19.75 4.49
C ASN A 44 6.21 -19.37 5.79
N ARG A 45 6.16 -18.08 6.14
CA ARG A 45 5.44 -17.61 7.33
C ARG A 45 3.93 -17.79 7.23
N LEU A 46 3.37 -17.61 6.04
CA LEU A 46 1.95 -17.87 5.77
C LEU A 46 1.61 -19.35 6.02
N ARG A 47 2.45 -20.27 5.53
CA ARG A 47 2.31 -21.73 5.78
C ARG A 47 2.42 -22.09 7.25
N LYS A 48 3.31 -21.43 8.00
CA LYS A 48 3.47 -21.59 9.45
C LYS A 48 2.35 -20.95 10.27
N GLY A 49 1.52 -20.10 9.64
CA GLY A 49 0.38 -19.43 10.26
C GLY A 49 0.73 -18.19 11.11
N TYR A 50 2.01 -17.79 11.20
CA TYR A 50 2.44 -16.61 11.93
C TYR A 50 3.77 -16.05 11.45
N CYS A 51 4.03 -14.79 11.78
CA CYS A 51 5.36 -14.18 11.67
C CYS A 51 5.75 -13.46 12.97
N VAL A 52 7.04 -13.18 13.11
CA VAL A 52 7.62 -12.47 14.26
C VAL A 52 8.13 -11.12 13.79
N LEU A 53 7.80 -10.09 14.54
CA LEU A 53 8.32 -8.73 14.37
C LEU A 53 9.11 -8.37 15.61
N TYR A 54 10.25 -7.72 15.43
CA TYR A 54 11.05 -7.22 16.54
C TYR A 54 10.84 -5.72 16.70
N ASN A 55 10.62 -5.29 17.95
CA ASN A 55 10.56 -3.87 18.23
C ASN A 55 11.94 -3.24 17.99
N PRO A 56 12.04 -2.18 17.14
CA PRO A 56 13.35 -1.63 16.78
C PRO A 56 14.14 -1.02 17.95
N PHE A 57 13.45 -0.64 19.03
CA PHE A 57 14.09 0.01 20.20
C PHE A 57 14.58 -0.97 21.25
N ASN A 58 13.81 -2.01 21.55
CA ASN A 58 14.10 -2.92 22.65
C ASN A 58 14.24 -4.39 22.23
N GLN A 59 14.17 -4.67 20.92
CA GLN A 59 14.32 -6.00 20.31
C GLN A 59 13.33 -7.06 20.85
N LYS A 60 12.28 -6.66 21.58
CA LYS A 60 11.27 -7.60 22.05
C LYS A 60 10.46 -8.16 20.88
N PRO A 61 10.28 -9.48 20.82
CA PRO A 61 9.47 -10.12 19.79
C PRO A 61 7.98 -9.80 19.97
N SER A 62 7.28 -9.64 18.87
CA SER A 62 5.84 -9.48 18.78
C SER A 62 5.33 -10.39 17.68
N TYR A 63 4.35 -11.22 18.00
CA TYR A 63 3.85 -12.25 17.09
C TYR A 63 2.59 -11.77 16.37
N VAL A 64 2.52 -12.05 15.07
CA VAL A 64 1.35 -11.77 14.23
C VAL A 64 0.86 -13.07 13.63
N SER A 65 -0.36 -13.46 13.94
CA SER A 65 -0.99 -14.68 13.41
C SER A 65 -1.80 -14.36 12.16
N PHE A 66 -1.70 -15.22 11.14
CA PHE A 66 -2.51 -15.14 9.93
C PHE A 66 -3.89 -15.82 10.07
N LYS A 67 -4.20 -16.42 11.23
CA LYS A 67 -5.42 -17.23 11.45
C LYS A 67 -6.73 -16.49 11.17
N LYS A 68 -6.75 -15.18 11.39
CA LYS A 68 -7.92 -14.31 11.17
C LYS A 68 -7.78 -13.40 9.96
N THR A 69 -6.68 -13.51 9.22
CA THR A 69 -6.40 -12.63 8.07
C THR A 69 -7.33 -12.96 6.92
N ARG A 70 -8.01 -11.93 6.42
CA ARG A 70 -8.90 -12.00 5.25
C ARG A 70 -8.33 -11.24 4.06
N VAL A 71 -7.54 -10.18 4.30
CA VAL A 71 -6.97 -9.36 3.24
C VAL A 71 -5.51 -9.06 3.52
N VAL A 72 -4.65 -9.18 2.50
CA VAL A 72 -3.28 -8.70 2.48
C VAL A 72 -3.14 -7.60 1.43
N VAL A 73 -2.64 -6.43 1.84
CA VAL A 73 -2.32 -5.33 0.95
C VAL A 73 -0.81 -5.29 0.75
N PHE A 74 -0.38 -5.49 -0.49
CA PHE A 74 1.03 -5.47 -0.85
C PHE A 74 1.47 -4.11 -1.36
N TRP A 75 2.58 -3.56 -0.83
CA TRP A 75 3.29 -2.44 -1.44
C TRP A 75 4.54 -2.94 -2.12
N THR A 76 4.72 -2.56 -3.38
CA THR A 76 5.87 -3.07 -4.12
C THR A 76 6.25 -2.16 -5.29
N LYS A 77 7.52 -2.20 -5.65
CA LYS A 77 8.06 -1.66 -6.90
C LYS A 77 8.38 -2.79 -7.91
N ASN A 78 8.32 -4.04 -7.45
CA ASN A 78 8.54 -5.23 -8.28
C ASN A 78 7.82 -6.46 -7.70
N PRO A 79 6.56 -6.73 -8.08
CA PRO A 79 5.82 -7.89 -7.58
C PRO A 79 6.23 -9.21 -8.23
N LYS A 80 7.04 -9.21 -9.28
CA LYS A 80 7.39 -10.38 -10.11
C LYS A 80 7.77 -11.62 -9.30
N PRO A 81 8.59 -11.53 -8.21
CA PRO A 81 8.95 -12.69 -7.41
C PRO A 81 7.79 -13.30 -6.61
N LEU A 82 6.72 -12.53 -6.31
CA LEU A 82 5.56 -13.00 -5.57
C LEU A 82 4.47 -13.61 -6.48
N ILE A 83 4.36 -13.16 -7.72
CA ILE A 83 3.29 -13.58 -8.66
C ILE A 83 3.11 -15.11 -8.73
N PRO A 84 4.16 -15.95 -8.79
CA PRO A 84 4.01 -17.41 -8.83
C PRO A 84 3.38 -18.05 -7.59
N PHE A 85 3.34 -17.32 -6.48
CA PHE A 85 2.86 -17.81 -5.18
C PHE A 85 1.48 -17.29 -4.79
N LEU A 86 0.81 -16.52 -5.64
CA LEU A 86 -0.50 -15.91 -5.30
C LEU A 86 -1.57 -16.97 -5.00
N CYS A 87 -1.51 -18.14 -5.65
CA CYS A 87 -2.39 -19.26 -5.35
C CYS A 87 -2.35 -19.69 -3.87
N GLU A 88 -1.22 -19.51 -3.17
CA GLU A 88 -1.11 -19.83 -1.74
C GLU A 88 -2.02 -18.98 -0.85
N LEU A 89 -2.36 -17.76 -1.29
CA LEU A 89 -3.33 -16.91 -0.60
C LEU A 89 -4.75 -17.35 -0.98
N GLU A 90 -4.98 -17.62 -2.28
CA GLU A 90 -6.26 -18.06 -2.83
C GLU A 90 -6.73 -19.37 -2.16
N ASP A 91 -5.84 -20.37 -2.05
CA ASP A 91 -6.09 -21.66 -1.38
C ASP A 91 -6.49 -21.50 0.10
N ARG A 92 -6.13 -20.36 0.72
CA ARG A 92 -6.47 -20.03 2.11
C ARG A 92 -7.64 -19.05 2.24
N SER A 93 -8.28 -18.73 1.12
CA SER A 93 -9.33 -17.71 1.05
C SER A 93 -8.88 -16.37 1.63
N ILE A 94 -7.62 -16.00 1.39
CA ILE A 94 -7.07 -14.71 1.76
C ILE A 94 -7.05 -13.83 0.52
N HIS A 95 -7.86 -12.79 0.52
CA HIS A 95 -7.91 -11.79 -0.53
C HIS A 95 -6.65 -10.92 -0.53
N TYR A 96 -6.34 -10.29 -1.65
CA TYR A 96 -5.19 -9.38 -1.76
C TYR A 96 -5.37 -8.38 -2.89
N TYR A 97 -4.67 -7.25 -2.76
CA TYR A 97 -4.47 -6.29 -3.83
C TYR A 97 -3.11 -5.59 -3.68
N PHE A 98 -2.69 -4.91 -4.73
CA PHE A 98 -1.36 -4.32 -4.81
C PHE A 98 -1.40 -2.81 -4.90
N GLN A 99 -0.55 -2.17 -4.12
CA GLN A 99 -0.11 -0.79 -4.26
C GLN A 99 1.22 -0.85 -5.04
N PHE A 100 1.16 -0.76 -6.37
CA PHE A 100 2.33 -0.91 -7.22
C PHE A 100 2.93 0.46 -7.54
N THR A 101 4.07 0.79 -6.93
CA THR A 101 4.81 2.02 -7.22
C THR A 101 5.60 1.85 -8.51
N LEU A 102 5.22 2.61 -9.52
CA LEU A 102 5.84 2.63 -10.83
C LEU A 102 6.14 4.08 -11.21
N ASN A 103 7.29 4.55 -10.72
CA ASN A 103 7.89 5.86 -11.04
C ASN A 103 8.85 5.70 -12.21
N ASP A 104 9.16 6.81 -12.90
CA ASP A 104 10.19 6.86 -13.94
C ASP A 104 11.33 7.81 -13.50
N TYR A 105 12.29 7.24 -12.75
CA TYR A 105 13.48 7.93 -12.25
C TYR A 105 14.77 7.20 -12.66
N GLU A 106 14.77 6.48 -13.78
CA GLU A 106 15.93 5.71 -14.23
C GLU A 106 17.13 6.61 -14.52
N LYS A 107 16.91 7.77 -15.15
CA LYS A 107 17.97 8.71 -15.52
C LYS A 107 18.68 9.26 -14.28
N GLU A 108 17.94 9.58 -13.23
CA GLU A 108 18.45 10.15 -11.99
C GLU A 108 18.99 9.08 -11.04
N ASN A 109 18.72 7.80 -11.34
CA ASN A 109 19.08 6.68 -10.48
C ASN A 109 18.60 6.86 -9.03
N PHE A 110 17.37 7.40 -8.85
CA PHE A 110 16.77 7.57 -7.52
C PHE A 110 16.36 6.26 -6.88
N GLU A 111 16.19 5.24 -7.70
CA GLU A 111 15.76 3.90 -7.30
C GLU A 111 16.70 2.85 -7.92
N PRO A 112 17.95 2.74 -7.44
CA PRO A 112 19.00 2.03 -8.17
C PRO A 112 18.79 0.53 -8.34
N ASN A 113 18.08 -0.13 -7.42
CA ASN A 113 17.86 -1.58 -7.44
C ASN A 113 16.44 -1.97 -7.87
N ILE A 114 15.82 -1.20 -8.76
CA ILE A 114 14.56 -1.61 -9.39
C ILE A 114 14.82 -2.10 -10.83
N PRO A 115 13.97 -2.97 -11.37
CA PRO A 115 14.01 -3.31 -12.80
C PRO A 115 13.75 -2.08 -13.67
N LYS A 116 14.17 -2.13 -14.93
CA LYS A 116 13.92 -1.07 -15.90
C LYS A 116 12.44 -0.76 -16.05
N ILE A 117 12.11 0.49 -16.40
CA ILE A 117 10.74 0.97 -16.51
C ILE A 117 9.89 0.07 -17.41
N GLN A 118 10.43 -0.33 -18.57
CA GLN A 118 9.70 -1.17 -19.51
C GLN A 118 9.36 -2.56 -18.91
N GLU A 119 10.30 -3.16 -18.17
CA GLU A 119 10.07 -4.44 -17.51
C GLU A 119 9.02 -4.33 -16.39
N ARG A 120 9.00 -3.21 -15.66
CA ARG A 120 8.00 -2.95 -14.62
C ARG A 120 6.62 -2.71 -15.21
N ILE A 121 6.52 -2.00 -16.35
CA ILE A 121 5.27 -1.81 -17.11
C ILE A 121 4.71 -3.18 -17.54
N GLU A 122 5.54 -4.03 -18.12
CA GLU A 122 5.13 -5.39 -18.50
C GLU A 122 4.68 -6.22 -17.30
N THR A 123 5.43 -6.16 -16.19
CA THR A 123 5.05 -6.85 -14.94
C THR A 123 3.72 -6.33 -14.38
N PHE A 124 3.46 -5.02 -14.50
CA PHE A 124 2.19 -4.42 -14.09
C PHE A 124 1.02 -4.97 -14.92
N LYS A 125 1.17 -5.00 -16.25
CA LYS A 125 0.16 -5.53 -17.17
C LYS A 125 -0.13 -7.00 -16.87
N GLN A 126 0.90 -7.85 -16.79
CA GLN A 126 0.78 -9.28 -16.45
C GLN A 126 0.08 -9.50 -15.11
N LEU A 127 0.40 -8.71 -14.08
CA LEU A 127 -0.26 -8.80 -12.79
C LEU A 127 -1.73 -8.41 -12.90
N SER A 128 -2.02 -7.30 -13.59
CA SER A 128 -3.39 -6.82 -13.81
C SER A 128 -4.26 -7.82 -14.58
N GLU A 129 -3.72 -8.43 -15.63
CA GLU A 129 -4.39 -9.49 -16.38
C GLU A 129 -4.69 -10.73 -15.52
N LYS A 130 -3.76 -11.06 -14.63
CA LYS A 130 -3.89 -12.23 -13.76
C LYS A 130 -4.93 -12.06 -12.65
N ILE A 131 -4.98 -10.88 -12.00
CA ILE A 131 -5.78 -10.70 -10.78
C ILE A 131 -6.94 -9.70 -10.91
N GLY A 132 -7.03 -8.98 -12.04
CA GLY A 132 -8.00 -7.90 -12.28
C GLY A 132 -7.40 -6.51 -12.06
N LYS A 133 -7.76 -5.57 -12.95
CA LYS A 133 -7.24 -4.19 -12.95
C LYS A 133 -7.63 -3.39 -11.69
N GLU A 134 -8.74 -3.74 -11.06
CA GLU A 134 -9.25 -3.13 -9.83
C GLU A 134 -8.41 -3.49 -8.59
N LYS A 135 -7.57 -4.54 -8.69
CA LYS A 135 -6.68 -5.02 -7.63
C LYS A 135 -5.23 -4.56 -7.79
N VAL A 136 -4.91 -3.80 -8.83
CA VAL A 136 -3.57 -3.25 -9.05
C VAL A 136 -3.63 -1.73 -9.12
N ILE A 137 -3.31 -1.07 -8.02
CA ILE A 137 -3.33 0.39 -7.90
C ILE A 137 -1.98 0.93 -8.36
N TRP A 138 -1.98 1.76 -9.39
CA TRP A 138 -0.76 2.45 -9.81
C TRP A 138 -0.43 3.60 -8.86
N ARG A 139 0.82 3.64 -8.41
CA ARG A 139 1.36 4.74 -7.62
C ARG A 139 2.51 5.39 -8.37
N PHE A 140 2.40 6.68 -8.60
CA PHE A 140 3.54 7.53 -8.94
C PHE A 140 3.89 8.35 -7.71
N ASP A 141 4.67 7.76 -6.81
CA ASP A 141 4.76 8.21 -5.43
C ASP A 141 6.17 7.93 -4.85
N PRO A 142 6.89 9.00 -4.47
CA PRO A 142 6.53 10.41 -4.62
C PRO A 142 6.91 11.04 -5.96
N LEU A 143 6.31 12.20 -6.28
CA LEU A 143 6.82 13.13 -7.28
C LEU A 143 8.01 13.87 -6.68
N ILE A 144 9.18 13.82 -7.33
CA ILE A 144 10.41 14.46 -6.86
C ILE A 144 10.80 15.52 -7.90
N GLN A 145 10.82 16.78 -7.48
CA GLN A 145 11.27 17.89 -8.32
C GLN A 145 12.72 18.21 -8.03
N THR A 146 13.51 18.43 -9.10
CA THR A 146 14.91 18.86 -9.04
C THR A 146 15.14 19.97 -10.06
N LYS A 147 16.35 20.54 -10.11
CA LYS A 147 16.69 21.51 -11.15
C LYS A 147 16.53 20.94 -12.57
N ASP A 148 16.82 19.65 -12.74
CA ASP A 148 16.78 18.98 -14.05
C ASP A 148 15.43 18.31 -14.33
N VAL A 149 14.61 18.09 -13.30
CA VAL A 149 13.30 17.45 -13.39
C VAL A 149 12.24 18.39 -12.84
N GLY A 150 11.77 19.29 -13.70
CA GLY A 150 10.67 20.22 -13.39
C GLY A 150 9.29 19.57 -13.56
N ILE A 151 8.25 20.38 -13.34
CA ILE A 151 6.84 19.94 -13.44
C ILE A 151 6.51 19.35 -14.81
N GLU A 152 6.97 19.99 -15.89
CA GLU A 152 6.69 19.51 -17.26
C GLU A 152 7.31 18.14 -17.54
N GLU A 153 8.55 17.92 -17.09
CA GLU A 153 9.21 16.62 -17.23
C GLU A 153 8.51 15.54 -16.38
N LEU A 154 8.08 15.86 -15.14
CA LEU A 154 7.30 14.95 -14.32
C LEU A 154 5.98 14.58 -14.99
N LEU A 155 5.27 15.55 -15.56
CA LEU A 155 4.03 15.30 -16.30
C LEU A 155 4.27 14.41 -17.52
N ARG A 156 5.33 14.66 -18.29
CA ARG A 156 5.70 13.82 -19.45
C ARG A 156 5.96 12.37 -19.04
N ARG A 157 6.63 12.14 -17.91
CA ARG A 157 6.89 10.79 -17.36
C ARG A 157 5.62 10.11 -16.90
N VAL A 158 4.77 10.83 -16.17
CA VAL A 158 3.45 10.31 -15.76
C VAL A 158 2.59 10.00 -16.96
N GLU A 159 2.61 10.86 -18.00
CA GLU A 159 1.90 10.63 -19.25
C GLU A 159 2.39 9.37 -19.98
N TYR A 160 3.71 9.21 -20.08
CA TYR A 160 4.31 8.03 -20.70
C TYR A 160 3.83 6.73 -20.01
N VAL A 161 3.93 6.68 -18.69
CA VAL A 161 3.51 5.51 -17.91
C VAL A 161 1.99 5.32 -17.98
N GLY A 162 1.20 6.39 -17.82
CA GLY A 162 -0.26 6.36 -17.87
C GLY A 162 -0.80 5.85 -19.19
N ASN A 163 -0.19 6.24 -20.32
CA ASN A 163 -0.55 5.74 -21.64
C ASN A 163 -0.27 4.23 -21.78
N GLN A 164 0.78 3.71 -21.14
CA GLN A 164 1.10 2.29 -21.11
C GLN A 164 0.16 1.48 -20.20
N LEU A 165 -0.32 2.09 -19.11
CA LEU A 165 -1.16 1.44 -18.10
C LEU A 165 -2.67 1.63 -18.33
N LYS A 166 -3.06 2.35 -19.39
CA LYS A 166 -4.48 2.55 -19.74
C LYS A 166 -5.16 1.19 -19.92
N GLY A 167 -6.23 0.97 -19.13
CA GLY A 167 -6.99 -0.29 -19.14
C GLY A 167 -6.46 -1.37 -18.18
N TYR A 168 -5.28 -1.18 -17.58
CA TYR A 168 -4.67 -2.13 -16.66
C TYR A 168 -4.77 -1.69 -15.17
N THR A 169 -5.32 -0.54 -14.89
CA THR A 169 -5.63 -0.05 -13.54
C THR A 169 -6.86 0.84 -13.57
N GLU A 170 -7.49 1.05 -12.44
CA GLU A 170 -8.61 1.97 -12.26
C GLU A 170 -8.22 3.22 -11.46
N LYS A 171 -7.04 3.23 -10.84
CA LYS A 171 -6.65 4.31 -9.91
C LYS A 171 -5.18 4.67 -10.05
N LEU A 172 -4.90 5.98 -10.08
CA LEU A 172 -3.57 6.54 -9.91
C LEU A 172 -3.50 7.27 -8.56
N VAL A 173 -2.54 6.90 -7.76
CA VAL A 173 -2.19 7.58 -6.50
C VAL A 173 -0.84 8.26 -6.65
N PHE A 174 -0.73 9.52 -6.23
CA PHE A 174 0.52 10.24 -6.24
C PHE A 174 0.72 11.03 -4.93
N SER A 175 1.95 11.44 -4.67
CA SER A 175 2.27 12.38 -3.59
C SER A 175 3.36 13.32 -4.05
N PHE A 176 3.43 14.49 -3.45
CA PHE A 176 4.52 15.43 -3.61
C PHE A 176 5.60 15.14 -2.58
N ALA A 177 6.86 15.06 -3.01
CA ALA A 177 7.96 14.85 -2.07
C ALA A 177 8.10 16.09 -1.17
N ASP A 178 7.98 15.85 0.12
CA ASP A 178 8.21 16.82 1.19
C ASP A 178 9.59 16.52 1.80
N ILE A 179 10.64 16.88 1.06
CA ILE A 179 12.02 16.43 1.32
C ILE A 179 12.57 17.07 2.60
N GLU A 180 12.25 18.34 2.86
CA GLU A 180 12.73 19.05 4.05
C GLU A 180 12.30 18.37 5.36
N ASN A 181 11.11 17.79 5.40
CA ASN A 181 10.61 17.07 6.58
C ASN A 181 11.15 15.65 6.71
N TYR A 182 11.80 15.10 5.67
CA TYR A 182 12.36 13.75 5.68
C TYR A 182 13.89 13.77 5.68
N ARG A 183 14.51 14.06 6.84
CA ARG A 183 15.97 14.21 7.01
C ARG A 183 16.79 13.14 6.28
N LYS A 184 16.40 11.87 6.37
CA LYS A 184 17.13 10.79 5.69
C LYS A 184 17.15 10.95 4.17
N VAL A 185 16.05 11.39 3.57
CA VAL A 185 15.94 11.64 2.13
C VAL A 185 16.78 12.88 1.77
N ALA A 186 16.60 13.98 2.51
CA ALA A 186 17.39 15.20 2.32
C ALA A 186 18.91 14.94 2.40
N ASP A 187 19.34 14.15 3.40
CA ASP A 187 20.75 13.80 3.57
C ASP A 187 21.28 12.89 2.45
N ASN A 188 20.44 11.97 1.95
CA ASN A 188 20.81 11.14 0.81
C ASN A 188 20.98 12.00 -0.45
N LEU A 189 20.03 12.88 -0.76
CA LEU A 189 20.09 13.74 -1.95
C LEU A 189 21.28 14.71 -1.87
N ARG A 190 21.56 15.32 -0.71
CA ARG A 190 22.74 16.18 -0.50
C ARG A 190 24.04 15.42 -0.73
N ARG A 191 24.16 14.19 -0.24
CA ARG A 191 25.33 13.33 -0.42
C ARG A 191 25.61 13.04 -1.89
N GLU A 192 24.54 12.84 -2.66
CA GLU A 192 24.59 12.62 -4.10
C GLU A 192 24.69 13.93 -4.92
N LYS A 193 24.73 15.09 -4.24
CA LYS A 193 24.79 16.44 -4.85
C LYS A 193 23.59 16.72 -5.77
N ILE A 194 22.41 16.24 -5.38
CA ILE A 194 21.16 16.45 -6.11
C ILE A 194 20.45 17.67 -5.50
N ASP A 195 20.32 18.73 -6.30
CA ASP A 195 19.59 19.94 -5.92
C ASP A 195 18.08 19.71 -6.12
N TYR A 196 17.38 19.37 -5.04
CA TYR A 196 15.93 19.21 -5.04
C TYR A 196 15.21 20.55 -4.87
N ILE A 197 13.95 20.57 -5.27
CA ILE A 197 13.03 21.70 -5.11
C ILE A 197 11.76 21.17 -4.46
N ASP A 198 11.43 21.63 -3.25
CA ASP A 198 10.19 21.24 -2.62
C ASP A 198 8.98 21.87 -3.32
N PHE A 199 7.89 21.13 -3.36
CA PHE A 199 6.63 21.63 -3.89
C PHE A 199 5.99 22.63 -2.91
N ASN A 200 5.38 23.66 -3.47
CA ASN A 200 4.49 24.57 -2.76
C ASN A 200 3.06 24.45 -3.32
N ASP A 201 2.10 25.03 -2.67
CA ASP A 201 0.67 24.92 -3.06
C ASP A 201 0.44 25.30 -4.53
N ARG A 202 1.14 26.33 -5.03
CA ARG A 202 1.03 26.78 -6.43
C ARG A 202 1.54 25.69 -7.40
N SER A 203 2.71 25.13 -7.15
CA SER A 203 3.31 24.10 -8.00
C SER A 203 2.56 22.77 -7.90
N MET A 204 2.06 22.42 -6.71
CA MET A 204 1.17 21.26 -6.51
C MET A 204 -0.12 21.41 -7.33
N PHE A 205 -0.77 22.57 -7.25
CA PHE A 205 -1.98 22.84 -8.00
C PHE A 205 -1.75 22.87 -9.51
N GLN A 206 -0.63 23.46 -9.96
CA GLN A 206 -0.25 23.48 -11.38
C GLN A 206 -0.07 22.06 -11.92
N PHE A 207 0.66 21.19 -11.21
CA PHE A 207 0.83 19.78 -11.59
C PHE A 207 -0.52 19.05 -11.61
N ALA A 208 -1.31 19.17 -10.54
CA ALA A 208 -2.60 18.50 -10.40
C ALA A 208 -3.58 18.89 -11.53
N LYS A 209 -3.63 20.20 -11.90
CA LYS A 209 -4.47 20.69 -13.01
C LYS A 209 -4.05 20.10 -14.36
N ALA A 210 -2.76 20.01 -14.64
CA ALA A 210 -2.27 19.39 -15.87
C ALA A 210 -2.54 17.88 -15.88
N LEU A 211 -2.33 17.19 -14.74
CA LEU A 211 -2.65 15.77 -14.60
C LEU A 211 -4.15 15.49 -14.80
N PHE A 212 -5.04 16.35 -14.29
CA PHE A 212 -6.48 16.25 -14.52
C PHE A 212 -6.81 16.29 -16.01
N VAL A 213 -6.14 17.15 -16.79
CA VAL A 213 -6.32 17.22 -18.25
C VAL A 213 -5.85 15.94 -18.94
N LEU A 214 -4.66 15.44 -18.58
CA LEU A 214 -4.12 14.17 -19.11
C LEU A 214 -5.04 12.99 -18.78
N ASN A 215 -5.61 12.96 -17.59
CA ASN A 215 -6.48 11.88 -17.13
C ASN A 215 -7.78 11.74 -17.93
N LYS A 216 -8.21 12.75 -18.66
CA LYS A 216 -9.36 12.63 -19.57
C LYS A 216 -9.19 11.50 -20.59
N ASN A 217 -7.93 11.19 -20.97
CA ASN A 217 -7.59 10.08 -21.86
C ASN A 217 -7.62 8.72 -21.14
N TRP A 218 -7.28 8.66 -19.82
CA TRP A 218 -7.17 7.41 -19.08
C TRP A 218 -8.43 7.07 -18.30
N LYS A 219 -9.14 8.09 -17.80
CA LYS A 219 -10.33 7.99 -16.96
C LYS A 219 -10.06 7.21 -15.66
N LEU A 220 -8.89 7.43 -15.08
CA LEU A 220 -8.53 6.84 -13.78
C LEU A 220 -9.11 7.67 -12.64
N LYS A 221 -9.38 7.02 -11.52
CA LYS A 221 -9.61 7.68 -10.25
C LYS A 221 -8.28 8.28 -9.77
N LEU A 222 -8.21 9.61 -9.63
CA LEU A 222 -7.02 10.28 -9.14
C LEU A 222 -7.10 10.50 -7.63
N ALA A 223 -5.99 10.27 -6.92
CA ALA A 223 -5.95 10.50 -5.49
C ALA A 223 -4.54 10.87 -5.00
N THR A 224 -4.46 11.73 -3.97
CA THR A 224 -3.20 12.10 -3.31
C THR A 224 -2.94 11.27 -2.06
N CYS A 225 -1.68 10.92 -1.79
CA CYS A 225 -1.30 10.14 -0.61
C CYS A 225 -0.90 11.03 0.57
N ALA A 226 -1.88 11.28 1.46
CA ALA A 226 -1.69 12.01 2.72
C ALA A 226 -1.19 13.47 2.56
N GLU A 227 -1.54 14.11 1.45
CA GLU A 227 -1.31 15.52 1.21
C GLU A 227 -2.31 16.39 1.97
N SER A 228 -1.90 17.62 2.29
CA SER A 228 -2.77 18.60 2.97
C SER A 228 -3.57 19.47 2.00
N ILE A 229 -3.09 19.59 0.75
CA ILE A 229 -3.76 20.41 -0.26
C ILE A 229 -5.08 19.79 -0.68
N ASP A 230 -6.12 20.62 -0.75
CA ASP A 230 -7.43 20.23 -1.28
C ASP A 230 -7.45 20.39 -2.81
N LEU A 231 -7.71 19.29 -3.50
CA LEU A 231 -7.78 19.19 -4.95
C LEU A 231 -9.13 18.65 -5.45
N GLU A 232 -10.18 18.67 -4.60
CA GLU A 232 -11.51 18.13 -4.95
C GLU A 232 -12.10 18.80 -6.20
N GLN A 233 -11.84 20.10 -6.41
CA GLN A 233 -12.25 20.83 -7.63
C GLN A 233 -11.65 20.28 -8.94
N LEU A 234 -10.60 19.45 -8.84
CA LEU A 234 -9.97 18.72 -9.95
C LEU A 234 -10.32 17.23 -9.94
N GLU A 235 -11.35 16.83 -9.20
CA GLU A 235 -11.75 15.43 -9.03
C GLU A 235 -10.62 14.53 -8.49
N ILE A 236 -9.73 15.10 -7.65
CA ILE A 236 -8.62 14.41 -7.01
C ILE A 236 -8.92 14.30 -5.52
N GLU A 237 -9.10 13.10 -5.02
CA GLU A 237 -9.47 12.85 -3.63
C GLU A 237 -8.25 12.59 -2.72
N HIS A 238 -8.46 12.64 -1.41
CA HIS A 238 -7.51 12.12 -0.44
C HIS A 238 -7.56 10.59 -0.42
N ASN A 239 -6.42 9.95 -0.61
CA ASN A 239 -6.32 8.51 -0.77
C ASN A 239 -6.43 7.73 0.54
N SER A 240 -6.99 6.54 0.43
CA SER A 240 -6.84 5.45 1.39
C SER A 240 -6.01 4.35 0.75
N CYS A 241 -4.76 4.14 1.19
CA CYS A 241 -3.92 3.07 0.63
C CYS A 241 -4.41 1.69 1.09
N ILE A 242 -4.85 1.56 2.34
CA ILE A 242 -5.68 0.44 2.79
C ILE A 242 -7.11 0.95 2.75
N ASP A 243 -7.75 0.68 1.62
CA ASP A 243 -9.01 1.28 1.23
C ASP A 243 -10.16 0.33 1.57
N GLY A 244 -10.88 0.65 2.68
CA GLY A 244 -12.00 -0.16 3.13
C GLY A 244 -13.15 -0.23 2.12
N GLU A 245 -13.41 0.86 1.38
CA GLU A 245 -14.47 0.88 0.36
C GLU A 245 -14.05 0.09 -0.89
N LEU A 246 -12.80 0.20 -1.32
CA LEU A 246 -12.26 -0.65 -2.37
C LEU A 246 -12.38 -2.13 -1.98
N ILE A 247 -11.95 -2.50 -0.77
CA ILE A 247 -12.00 -3.88 -0.26
C ILE A 247 -13.45 -4.40 -0.28
N LYS A 248 -14.41 -3.61 0.22
CA LYS A 248 -15.83 -3.98 0.18
C LYS A 248 -16.33 -4.20 -1.25
N ARG A 249 -15.90 -3.35 -2.19
CA ARG A 249 -16.31 -3.42 -3.60
C ARG A 249 -15.76 -4.66 -4.31
N ILE A 250 -14.47 -4.96 -4.12
CA ILE A 250 -13.79 -6.02 -4.89
C ILE A 250 -13.89 -7.41 -4.25
N PHE A 251 -14.24 -7.50 -2.95
CA PHE A 251 -14.41 -8.74 -2.21
C PHE A 251 -15.79 -8.82 -1.55
N TYR A 252 -16.80 -8.45 -2.34
CA TYR A 252 -18.21 -8.32 -1.90
C TYR A 252 -18.85 -9.63 -1.46
N ASP A 253 -18.29 -10.77 -1.80
CA ASP A 253 -18.73 -12.11 -1.46
C ASP A 253 -18.24 -12.58 -0.07
N ASP A 254 -17.22 -11.92 0.51
CA ASP A 254 -16.68 -12.23 1.83
C ASP A 254 -17.51 -11.55 2.94
N LYS A 255 -18.56 -12.23 3.41
CA LYS A 255 -19.49 -11.68 4.42
C LYS A 255 -18.79 -11.33 5.74
N ASP A 256 -17.81 -12.11 6.19
CA ASP A 256 -17.08 -11.87 7.44
C ASP A 256 -16.20 -10.61 7.32
N LEU A 257 -15.55 -10.46 6.16
CA LEU A 257 -14.76 -9.27 5.86
C LEU A 257 -15.64 -8.03 5.78
N LEU A 258 -16.77 -8.10 5.08
CA LEU A 258 -17.74 -6.99 4.98
C LEU A 258 -18.28 -6.60 6.34
N HIS A 259 -18.64 -7.58 7.16
CA HIS A 259 -19.11 -7.35 8.53
C HIS A 259 -18.03 -6.63 9.37
N PHE A 260 -16.79 -7.12 9.32
CA PHE A 260 -15.68 -6.45 9.99
C PHE A 260 -15.49 -5.00 9.50
N LEU A 261 -15.50 -4.78 8.18
CA LEU A 261 -15.30 -3.45 7.61
C LEU A 261 -16.45 -2.47 7.89
N THR A 262 -17.62 -2.99 8.30
CA THR A 262 -18.78 -2.16 8.63
C THR A 262 -18.91 -1.91 10.12
N PHE A 263 -18.68 -2.94 10.95
CA PHE A 263 -18.97 -2.91 12.38
C PHE A 263 -17.73 -3.05 13.27
N GLY A 264 -16.54 -3.31 12.68
CA GLY A 264 -15.28 -3.48 13.42
C GLY A 264 -15.17 -4.78 14.22
N LYS A 265 -16.06 -5.71 14.00
CA LYS A 265 -16.11 -7.01 14.67
C LYS A 265 -16.20 -8.11 13.62
N THR A 266 -15.66 -9.29 13.92
CA THR A 266 -15.94 -10.50 13.15
C THR A 266 -17.28 -11.09 13.59
N THR A 267 -17.99 -11.74 12.67
CA THR A 267 -19.16 -12.53 13.02
C THR A 267 -18.73 -13.62 14.00
N THR A 268 -19.28 -13.58 15.22
CA THR A 268 -19.10 -14.66 16.17
C THR A 268 -20.25 -15.64 15.95
N ASN A 269 -19.95 -16.85 15.48
CA ASN A 269 -20.92 -17.96 15.43
C ASN A 269 -21.38 -18.41 16.84
N ASP A 270 -20.97 -17.70 17.91
CA ASP A 270 -21.19 -18.11 19.32
C ASP A 270 -22.38 -17.43 19.99
N THR A 271 -23.14 -16.59 19.29
CA THR A 271 -24.38 -16.07 19.88
C THR A 271 -25.55 -16.90 19.41
N LEU A 272 -25.98 -17.81 20.28
CA LEU A 272 -27.24 -18.59 20.15
C LEU A 272 -28.51 -17.69 20.06
N PHE A 273 -28.34 -16.37 20.30
CA PHE A 273 -29.41 -15.38 20.19
C PHE A 273 -28.90 -14.16 19.41
N PRO A 274 -29.52 -13.82 18.26
CA PRO A 274 -29.26 -12.52 17.60
C PRO A 274 -29.65 -11.41 18.58
N SER A 275 -28.76 -10.41 18.77
CA SER A 275 -29.15 -9.23 19.53
C SER A 275 -30.13 -8.42 18.69
N ASP A 276 -31.33 -8.13 19.25
CA ASP A 276 -32.35 -7.28 18.60
C ASP A 276 -31.93 -5.80 18.43
N THR A 277 -30.76 -5.42 18.89
CA THR A 277 -30.25 -4.04 18.74
C THR A 277 -29.51 -3.90 17.40
N PRO A 278 -29.92 -2.96 16.52
CA PRO A 278 -29.24 -2.73 15.27
C PRO A 278 -27.78 -2.32 15.52
N GLU A 279 -26.84 -3.04 14.93
CA GLU A 279 -25.42 -2.71 15.02
C GLU A 279 -25.15 -1.36 14.32
N LYS A 280 -24.47 -0.44 15.01
CA LYS A 280 -24.05 0.84 14.41
C LYS A 280 -22.77 0.66 13.62
N SER A 281 -22.75 1.16 12.40
CA SER A 281 -21.52 1.24 11.61
C SER A 281 -20.48 2.10 12.31
N ILE A 282 -19.21 1.75 12.17
CA ILE A 282 -18.11 2.47 12.80
C ILE A 282 -17.08 2.89 11.76
N ASN A 283 -16.42 4.01 12.03
CA ASN A 283 -15.29 4.44 11.21
C ASN A 283 -14.03 3.64 11.62
N LEU A 284 -13.48 2.86 10.69
CA LEU A 284 -12.28 2.06 10.88
C LEU A 284 -10.99 2.77 10.48
N LYS A 285 -11.00 4.10 10.35
CA LYS A 285 -9.77 4.85 10.08
C LYS A 285 -8.70 4.51 11.13
N ASP A 286 -7.49 4.19 10.68
CA ASP A 286 -6.35 3.92 11.54
C ASP A 286 -5.86 5.23 12.20
N PRO A 287 -5.98 5.40 13.52
CA PRO A 287 -5.61 6.62 14.21
C PRO A 287 -4.10 6.87 14.25
N ASN A 288 -3.28 5.87 13.92
CA ASN A 288 -1.82 5.97 13.91
C ASN A 288 -1.27 6.45 12.56
N GLN A 289 -2.14 6.79 11.62
CA GLN A 289 -1.77 7.33 10.31
C GLN A 289 -1.76 8.87 10.31
N ARG A 290 -1.12 9.45 9.29
CA ARG A 290 -1.11 10.90 9.08
C ARG A 290 -2.53 11.46 9.02
N LYS A 291 -2.72 12.73 9.35
CA LYS A 291 -4.03 13.40 9.45
C LYS A 291 -4.90 13.19 8.22
N TYR A 292 -4.32 13.36 7.04
CA TYR A 292 -5.03 13.27 5.74
C TYR A 292 -5.00 11.86 5.12
N CYS A 293 -4.50 10.86 5.84
CA CYS A 293 -4.54 9.46 5.41
C CYS A 293 -5.88 8.83 5.80
N GLY A 294 -6.62 8.28 4.84
CA GLY A 294 -7.90 7.60 5.05
C GLY A 294 -7.78 6.09 5.33
N CYS A 295 -6.57 5.56 5.54
CA CYS A 295 -6.36 4.12 5.66
C CYS A 295 -7.14 3.46 6.78
N THR A 296 -7.75 2.32 6.45
CA THR A 296 -8.40 1.42 7.41
C THR A 296 -7.36 0.75 8.33
N ILE A 297 -7.79 0.42 9.55
CA ILE A 297 -6.95 -0.27 10.53
C ILE A 297 -6.36 -1.56 9.97
N SER A 298 -5.06 -1.73 10.14
CA SER A 298 -4.31 -2.89 9.64
C SER A 298 -3.07 -3.16 10.48
N LYS A 299 -2.48 -4.34 10.31
CA LYS A 299 -1.20 -4.67 10.92
C LYS A 299 -0.11 -4.75 9.87
N ASP A 300 0.88 -3.87 9.95
CA ASP A 300 2.06 -3.95 9.09
C ASP A 300 3.02 -5.04 9.60
N ILE A 301 3.51 -5.88 8.67
CA ILE A 301 4.41 -7.00 8.95
C ILE A 301 5.85 -6.80 8.45
N GLY A 302 6.18 -5.63 7.93
CA GLY A 302 7.53 -5.30 7.48
C GLY A 302 8.41 -4.73 8.61
N ILE A 303 9.71 -4.72 8.34
CA ILE A 303 10.73 -4.18 9.23
C ILE A 303 11.46 -3.04 8.51
N TYR A 304 11.70 -1.93 9.21
CA TYR A 304 12.44 -0.80 8.67
C TYR A 304 13.89 -1.18 8.34
N ASN A 305 14.49 -0.49 7.39
CA ASN A 305 15.86 -0.65 6.93
C ASN A 305 16.19 -2.03 6.33
N THR A 306 15.18 -2.76 5.85
CA THR A 306 15.35 -4.06 5.18
C THR A 306 15.04 -4.01 3.68
N CYS A 307 14.54 -2.89 3.16
CA CYS A 307 14.26 -2.73 1.74
C CYS A 307 15.57 -2.61 0.93
N LEU A 308 15.74 -3.47 -0.06
CA LEU A 308 16.95 -3.55 -0.87
C LEU A 308 16.86 -2.74 -2.18
N HIS A 309 15.84 -1.92 -2.37
CA HIS A 309 15.77 -1.00 -3.53
C HIS A 309 16.75 0.17 -3.41
N PHE A 310 17.21 0.47 -2.19
CA PHE A 310 18.15 1.57 -1.90
C PHE A 310 17.72 2.92 -2.47
N CYS A 311 16.41 3.22 -2.43
CA CYS A 311 15.89 4.52 -2.87
C CYS A 311 16.57 5.67 -2.10
N LYS A 312 16.91 6.73 -2.82
CA LYS A 312 17.62 7.91 -2.30
C LYS A 312 16.74 8.79 -1.44
#